data_b7c9087f6d647dc87ae9814684a3b197
#
_entry.id   b7c9087f6d647dc87ae9814684a3b197
#
_cell.length_a   1.000
_cell.length_b   1.000
_cell.length_c   1.000
_cell.angle_alpha   90.00
_cell.angle_beta   90.00
_cell.angle_gamma   90.00
#
_symmetry.space_group_name_H-M   'P 1'
#
loop_
_entity.id
_entity.type
_entity.pdbx_description
1 polymer ?
#
loop_
_entity_poly.entity_id
_entity_poly.type
_entity_poly.pdbx_seq_one_letter_code
_entity_poly.pdbx_strand_id
1 'polypeptide(L)'
;NLILNRRKLAKVSSTPGKTRTINFFDINEGQFRLVDLPGYGYAKVSKSESADWGRMMESYLSERKGLRKVIQLVDSRHAPTAQDKQMYDYLKYYGLDGIVVATKADKLSSNELGKSLAVIRRELQLEKTDALIPTSVLKRTGCDAVLSKMQEILECQE
;
A
#
# COMPACT_ATOMS: atom_id res chain seq x y z
N ASN A 1 -4.61 -7.91 7.35
CA ASN A 1 -5.56 -8.65 8.22
C ASN A 1 -7.02 -8.39 7.80
N LEU A 2 -7.43 -7.13 7.52
CA LEU A 2 -8.81 -6.81 7.13
C LEU A 2 -9.18 -7.46 5.78
N ILE A 3 -8.37 -7.29 4.77
CA ILE A 3 -8.57 -7.83 3.40
C ILE A 3 -8.71 -9.35 3.42
N LEU A 4 -7.91 -10.04 4.22
CA LEU A 4 -7.92 -11.49 4.31
C LEU A 4 -8.94 -12.04 5.32
N ASN A 5 -9.76 -11.17 5.93
CA ASN A 5 -10.70 -11.50 6.99
C ASN A 5 -10.11 -12.41 8.10
N ARG A 6 -8.83 -12.21 8.40
CA ARG A 6 -8.09 -12.99 9.41
C ARG A 6 -7.58 -12.08 10.54
N ARG A 7 -7.72 -12.53 11.76
CA ARG A 7 -7.11 -11.87 12.92
C ARG A 7 -5.68 -12.36 13.08
N LYS A 8 -4.70 -11.46 13.22
CA LYS A 8 -3.29 -11.75 13.52
C LYS A 8 -2.52 -12.54 12.44
N LEU A 9 -2.95 -12.57 11.19
CA LEU A 9 -2.19 -13.19 10.11
C LEU A 9 -0.89 -12.41 9.85
N ALA A 10 -1.00 -11.10 9.61
CA ALA A 10 0.12 -10.18 9.62
C ALA A 10 0.26 -9.57 11.02
N LYS A 11 1.46 -9.59 11.58
CA LYS A 11 1.75 -9.03 12.91
C LYS A 11 1.54 -7.52 12.88
N VAL A 12 0.56 -7.04 13.65
CA VAL A 12 0.33 -5.61 13.86
C VAL A 12 1.12 -5.18 15.08
N SER A 13 1.93 -4.14 14.94
CA SER A 13 2.68 -3.54 16.04
C SER A 13 2.28 -2.08 16.19
N SER A 14 2.12 -1.63 17.43
CA SER A 14 1.99 -0.21 17.76
C SER A 14 3.32 0.55 17.64
N THR A 15 4.44 -0.19 17.57
CA THR A 15 5.77 0.39 17.39
C THR A 15 6.14 0.34 15.91
N PRO A 16 6.36 1.48 15.24
CA PRO A 16 6.84 1.54 13.86
C PRO A 16 8.21 0.85 13.71
N GLY A 17 8.48 0.25 12.53
CA GLY A 17 9.79 -0.32 12.20
C GLY A 17 10.03 -1.77 12.64
N LYS A 18 9.01 -2.51 13.05
CA LYS A 18 9.18 -3.93 13.43
C LYS A 18 9.18 -4.92 12.27
N THR A 19 8.57 -4.59 11.13
CA THR A 19 8.59 -5.46 9.95
C THR A 19 9.87 -5.18 9.18
N ARG A 20 10.86 -6.05 9.35
CA ARG A 20 12.17 -5.97 8.65
C ARG A 20 12.30 -7.00 7.55
N THR A 21 11.29 -7.83 7.36
CA THR A 21 11.27 -8.94 6.41
C THR A 21 10.06 -8.82 5.49
N ILE A 22 10.21 -9.32 4.27
CA ILE A 22 9.10 -9.48 3.34
C ILE A 22 8.31 -10.72 3.76
N ASN A 23 7.00 -10.57 4.01
CA ASN A 23 6.13 -11.67 4.39
C ASN A 23 5.26 -12.09 3.22
N PHE A 24 5.20 -13.37 2.95
CA PHE A 24 4.42 -13.95 1.86
C PHE A 24 3.22 -14.72 2.40
N PHE A 25 2.05 -14.50 1.80
CA PHE A 25 0.82 -15.19 2.14
C PHE A 25 0.23 -15.81 0.87
N ASP A 26 0.22 -17.13 0.78
CA ASP A 26 -0.46 -17.84 -0.30
C ASP A 26 -1.97 -17.82 -0.03
N ILE A 27 -2.74 -17.40 -1.02
CA ILE A 27 -4.18 -17.19 -0.92
C ILE A 27 -4.87 -18.18 -1.84
N ASN A 28 -5.99 -18.76 -1.35
CA ASN A 28 -6.82 -19.71 -2.08
C ASN A 28 -5.98 -20.83 -2.72
N GLU A 29 -5.25 -21.58 -1.88
CA GLU A 29 -4.45 -22.72 -2.33
C GLU A 29 -3.38 -22.36 -3.41
N GLY A 30 -2.86 -21.14 -3.32
CA GLY A 30 -1.79 -20.67 -4.21
C GLY A 30 -2.28 -20.02 -5.51
N GLN A 31 -3.56 -19.69 -5.62
CA GLN A 31 -4.07 -18.94 -6.78
C GLN A 31 -3.34 -17.61 -6.95
N PHE A 32 -3.03 -16.93 -5.84
CA PHE A 32 -2.15 -15.77 -5.85
C PHE A 32 -1.41 -15.62 -4.51
N ARG A 33 -0.43 -14.76 -4.51
CA ARG A 33 0.37 -14.46 -3.32
C ARG A 33 0.22 -12.99 -2.95
N LEU A 34 -0.26 -12.73 -1.73
CA LEU A 34 -0.22 -11.41 -1.14
C LEU A 34 1.10 -11.24 -0.39
N VAL A 35 1.75 -10.10 -0.59
CA VAL A 35 3.04 -9.81 0.01
C VAL A 35 2.94 -8.57 0.88
N ASP A 36 3.32 -8.71 2.15
CA ASP A 36 3.43 -7.60 3.10
C ASP A 36 4.89 -7.13 3.10
N LEU A 37 5.10 -5.96 2.52
CA LEU A 37 6.41 -5.33 2.44
C LEU A 37 6.66 -4.49 3.69
N PRO A 38 7.92 -4.42 4.17
CA PRO A 38 8.25 -3.52 5.28
C PRO A 38 7.94 -2.08 4.90
N GLY A 39 7.28 -1.37 5.80
CA GLY A 39 6.92 0.02 5.57
C GLY A 39 8.13 0.93 5.40
N TYR A 40 8.00 1.96 4.59
CA TYR A 40 8.94 3.07 4.46
C TYR A 40 8.56 4.18 5.46
N GLY A 41 9.44 5.15 5.65
CA GLY A 41 9.08 6.38 6.39
C GLY A 41 9.25 6.31 7.90
N TYR A 42 10.07 5.40 8.41
CA TYR A 42 10.37 5.39 9.84
C TYR A 42 11.41 6.47 10.19
N ALA A 43 10.95 7.52 10.87
CA ALA A 43 11.76 8.66 11.28
C ALA A 43 12.91 8.32 12.27
N LYS A 44 13.01 7.06 12.72
CA LYS A 44 13.97 6.62 13.75
C LYS A 44 14.86 5.45 13.31
N VAL A 45 15.01 5.22 12.01
CA VAL A 45 15.98 4.23 11.52
C VAL A 45 17.32 4.90 11.19
N SER A 46 18.41 4.21 11.41
CA SER A 46 19.74 4.69 11.04
C SER A 46 19.86 4.84 9.51
N LYS A 47 20.81 5.64 9.06
CA LYS A 47 21.09 5.80 7.61
C LYS A 47 21.42 4.46 6.95
N SER A 48 22.09 3.55 7.65
CA SER A 48 22.40 2.21 7.15
C SER A 48 21.16 1.35 6.99
N GLU A 49 20.27 1.34 7.97
CA GLU A 49 19.00 0.60 7.90
C GLU A 49 18.08 1.11 6.78
N SER A 50 18.08 2.42 6.55
CA SER A 50 17.35 3.02 5.41
C SER A 50 17.93 2.59 4.07
N ALA A 51 19.26 2.49 3.94
CA ALA A 51 19.94 2.03 2.73
C ALA A 51 19.70 0.52 2.50
N ASP A 52 19.70 -0.29 3.56
CA ASP A 52 19.39 -1.73 3.48
C ASP A 52 17.95 -1.95 3.02
N TRP A 53 17.02 -1.16 3.56
CA TRP A 53 15.63 -1.18 3.13
C TRP A 53 15.51 -0.83 1.63
N GLY A 54 16.18 0.24 1.19
CA GLY A 54 16.19 0.64 -0.21
C GLY A 54 16.69 -0.47 -1.14
N ARG A 55 17.82 -1.09 -0.84
CA ARG A 55 18.37 -2.21 -1.62
C ARG A 55 17.43 -3.41 -1.68
N MET A 56 16.83 -3.77 -0.55
CA MET A 56 15.87 -4.88 -0.49
C MET A 56 14.65 -4.60 -1.36
N MET A 57 14.10 -3.39 -1.30
CA MET A 57 12.92 -2.99 -2.09
C MET A 57 13.26 -2.95 -3.57
N GLU A 58 14.41 -2.40 -3.94
CA GLU A 58 14.87 -2.34 -5.32
C GLU A 58 14.99 -3.74 -5.94
N SER A 59 15.72 -4.63 -5.27
CA SER A 59 15.84 -6.03 -5.71
C SER A 59 14.47 -6.70 -5.82
N TYR A 60 13.60 -6.51 -4.84
CA TYR A 60 12.27 -7.12 -4.85
C TYR A 60 11.39 -6.62 -6.02
N LEU A 61 11.34 -5.31 -6.24
CA LEU A 61 10.48 -4.71 -7.27
C LEU A 61 11.02 -4.94 -8.69
N SER A 62 12.35 -4.95 -8.88
CA SER A 62 12.98 -5.10 -10.20
C SER A 62 13.08 -6.56 -10.67
N GLU A 63 13.30 -7.50 -9.75
CA GLU A 63 13.66 -8.88 -10.11
C GLU A 63 12.48 -9.85 -10.08
N ARG A 64 11.36 -9.48 -9.40
CA ARG A 64 10.26 -10.43 -9.19
C ARG A 64 9.30 -10.50 -10.37
N LYS A 65 9.54 -11.48 -11.25
CA LYS A 65 8.74 -11.72 -12.48
C LYS A 65 7.23 -11.95 -12.25
N GLY A 66 6.80 -12.38 -11.07
CA GLY A 66 5.39 -12.62 -10.75
C GLY A 66 4.69 -11.46 -10.03
N LEU A 67 5.37 -10.32 -9.84
CA LEU A 67 4.76 -9.15 -9.20
C LEU A 67 3.86 -8.42 -10.19
N ARG A 68 2.57 -8.38 -9.89
CA ARG A 68 1.56 -7.78 -10.78
C ARG A 68 1.36 -6.29 -10.51
N LYS A 69 1.14 -5.94 -9.26
CA LYS A 69 0.89 -4.55 -8.81
C LYS A 69 1.29 -4.37 -7.35
N VAL A 70 1.53 -3.15 -6.97
CA VAL A 70 1.77 -2.77 -5.58
C VAL A 70 0.65 -1.83 -5.13
N ILE A 71 0.07 -2.12 -3.98
CA ILE A 71 -0.94 -1.28 -3.33
C ILE A 71 -0.21 -0.38 -2.33
N GLN A 72 -0.14 0.90 -2.61
CA GLN A 72 0.45 1.85 -1.67
C GLN A 72 -0.57 2.30 -0.64
N LEU A 73 -0.21 2.24 0.64
CA LEU A 73 -1.05 2.70 1.74
C LEU A 73 -0.60 4.10 2.19
N VAL A 74 -1.54 5.04 2.25
CA VAL A 74 -1.30 6.40 2.78
C VAL A 74 -2.29 6.71 3.90
N ASP A 75 -1.92 7.54 4.85
CA ASP A 75 -2.81 7.96 5.93
C ASP A 75 -3.66 9.14 5.45
N SER A 76 -4.99 8.96 5.38
CA SER A 76 -5.90 10.00 4.89
C SER A 76 -5.96 11.27 5.74
N ARG A 77 -5.46 11.24 6.97
CA ARG A 77 -5.49 12.40 7.88
C ARG A 77 -4.48 13.49 7.52
N HIS A 78 -3.53 13.18 6.65
CA HIS A 78 -2.41 14.07 6.30
C HIS A 78 -2.20 14.08 4.79
N ALA A 79 -1.57 15.15 4.30
CA ALA A 79 -1.03 15.15 2.95
C ALA A 79 0.07 14.06 2.83
N PRO A 80 0.25 13.43 1.66
CA PRO A 80 1.34 12.50 1.43
C PRO A 80 2.70 13.09 1.80
N THR A 81 3.49 12.32 2.52
CA THR A 81 4.85 12.71 2.91
C THR A 81 5.80 12.69 1.70
N ALA A 82 6.98 13.25 1.84
CA ALA A 82 8.01 13.16 0.80
C ALA A 82 8.35 11.69 0.47
N GLN A 83 8.33 10.81 1.48
CA GLN A 83 8.58 9.37 1.30
C GLN A 83 7.43 8.68 0.56
N ASP A 84 6.17 9.08 0.82
CA ASP A 84 5.01 8.57 0.07
C ASP A 84 5.13 8.93 -1.42
N LYS A 85 5.52 10.16 -1.72
CA LYS A 85 5.73 10.64 -3.10
C LYS A 85 6.87 9.87 -3.77
N GLN A 86 8.02 9.79 -3.11
CA GLN A 86 9.17 9.05 -3.62
C GLN A 86 8.85 7.58 -3.89
N MET A 87 8.10 6.94 -2.98
CA MET A 87 7.67 5.56 -3.17
C MET A 87 6.75 5.42 -4.37
N TYR A 88 5.78 6.34 -4.55
CA TYR A 88 4.88 6.27 -5.68
C TYR A 88 5.59 6.50 -7.01
N ASP A 89 6.53 7.44 -7.08
CA ASP A 89 7.39 7.66 -8.26
C ASP A 89 8.22 6.42 -8.60
N TYR A 90 8.70 5.73 -7.57
CA TYR A 90 9.43 4.48 -7.72
C TYR A 90 8.53 3.36 -8.29
N LEU A 91 7.29 3.26 -7.80
CA LEU A 91 6.32 2.32 -8.35
C LEU A 91 5.97 2.63 -9.81
N LYS A 92 5.84 3.90 -10.18
CA LYS A 92 5.66 4.33 -11.57
C LYS A 92 6.82 3.90 -12.46
N TYR A 93 8.04 4.07 -11.99
CA TYR A 93 9.24 3.67 -12.74
C TYR A 93 9.22 2.18 -13.11
N TYR A 94 8.70 1.32 -12.23
CA TYR A 94 8.57 -0.12 -12.49
C TYR A 94 7.22 -0.54 -13.09
N GLY A 95 6.31 0.38 -13.39
CA GLY A 95 4.97 0.06 -13.90
C GLY A 95 4.07 -0.69 -12.90
N LEU A 96 4.37 -0.57 -11.62
CA LEU A 96 3.68 -1.26 -10.51
C LEU A 96 2.69 -0.38 -9.76
N ASP A 97 2.55 0.88 -10.17
CA ASP A 97 1.66 1.90 -9.62
C ASP A 97 0.18 1.68 -9.98
N GLY A 98 -0.66 2.66 -9.67
CA GLY A 98 -2.06 2.72 -10.07
C GLY A 98 -3.06 2.33 -8.99
N ILE A 99 -2.61 1.94 -7.78
CA ILE A 99 -3.50 1.65 -6.65
C ILE A 99 -2.97 2.29 -5.37
N VAL A 100 -3.74 3.24 -4.87
CA VAL A 100 -3.50 3.89 -3.58
C VAL A 100 -4.69 3.67 -2.66
N VAL A 101 -4.42 3.24 -1.45
CA VAL A 101 -5.42 3.05 -0.40
C VAL A 101 -5.23 4.11 0.68
N ALA A 102 -6.20 5.02 0.80
CA ALA A 102 -6.23 6.04 1.82
C ALA A 102 -6.82 5.46 3.11
N THR A 103 -5.96 5.13 4.06
CA THR A 103 -6.32 4.49 5.33
C THR A 103 -6.88 5.47 6.35
N LYS A 104 -7.54 4.95 7.40
CA LYS A 104 -8.08 5.73 8.54
C LYS A 104 -9.14 6.75 8.13
N ALA A 105 -9.91 6.48 7.07
CA ALA A 105 -10.98 7.35 6.61
C ALA A 105 -12.06 7.64 7.67
N ASP A 106 -12.20 6.78 8.68
CA ASP A 106 -13.11 6.97 9.82
C ASP A 106 -12.74 8.16 10.73
N LYS A 107 -11.53 8.67 10.61
CA LYS A 107 -11.02 9.80 11.41
C LYS A 107 -11.38 11.16 10.82
N LEU A 108 -12.01 11.18 9.66
CA LEU A 108 -12.39 12.39 8.94
C LEU A 108 -13.90 12.41 8.71
N SER A 109 -14.49 13.59 8.70
CA SER A 109 -15.84 13.80 8.18
C SER A 109 -15.86 13.60 6.67
N SER A 110 -17.04 13.44 6.07
CA SER A 110 -17.17 13.25 4.61
C SER A 110 -16.55 14.40 3.80
N ASN A 111 -16.72 15.64 4.28
CA ASN A 111 -16.14 16.82 3.61
C ASN A 111 -14.61 16.85 3.72
N GLU A 112 -14.06 16.56 4.91
CA GLU A 112 -12.61 16.48 5.12
C GLU A 112 -12.00 15.34 4.31
N LEU A 113 -12.67 14.19 4.26
CA LEU A 113 -12.22 13.06 3.46
C LEU A 113 -12.17 13.42 1.96
N GLY A 114 -13.21 14.06 1.44
CA GLY A 114 -13.21 14.53 0.04
C GLY A 114 -12.04 15.46 -0.28
N LYS A 115 -11.78 16.43 0.60
CA LYS A 115 -10.61 17.33 0.48
C LYS A 115 -9.29 16.57 0.55
N SER A 116 -9.17 15.64 1.49
CA SER A 116 -7.98 14.81 1.66
C SER A 116 -7.69 13.98 0.41
N LEU A 117 -8.69 13.30 -0.14
CA LEU A 117 -8.54 12.49 -1.35
C LEU A 117 -8.09 13.35 -2.55
N ALA A 118 -8.63 14.58 -2.68
CA ALA A 118 -8.19 15.51 -3.71
C ALA A 118 -6.70 15.91 -3.54
N VAL A 119 -6.27 16.16 -2.30
CA VAL A 119 -4.86 16.44 -1.98
C VAL A 119 -3.98 15.22 -2.30
N ILE A 120 -4.36 14.01 -1.87
CA ILE A 120 -3.61 12.79 -2.15
C ILE A 120 -3.45 12.58 -3.66
N ARG A 121 -4.53 12.72 -4.43
CA ARG A 121 -4.51 12.59 -5.89
C ARG A 121 -3.54 13.56 -6.55
N ARG A 122 -3.57 14.83 -6.13
CA ARG A 122 -2.68 15.87 -6.65
C ARG A 122 -1.22 15.62 -6.26
N GLU A 123 -0.97 15.37 -5.00
CA GLU A 123 0.39 15.27 -4.44
C GLU A 123 1.15 14.03 -4.95
N LEU A 124 0.44 12.92 -5.18
CA LEU A 124 1.01 11.71 -5.79
C LEU A 124 0.91 11.72 -7.32
N GLN A 125 0.32 12.78 -7.91
CA GLN A 125 0.14 12.90 -9.36
C GLN A 125 -0.57 11.66 -9.94
N LEU A 126 -1.67 11.25 -9.29
CA LEU A 126 -2.45 10.10 -9.74
C LEU A 126 -3.15 10.41 -11.06
N GLU A 127 -3.09 9.49 -12.00
CA GLU A 127 -3.84 9.57 -13.25
C GLU A 127 -5.34 9.31 -13.03
N LYS A 128 -6.15 9.59 -14.04
CA LYS A 128 -7.60 9.35 -13.95
C LYS A 128 -7.95 7.88 -13.80
N THR A 129 -7.12 7.01 -14.35
CA THR A 129 -7.24 5.54 -14.30
C THR A 129 -6.79 4.95 -12.97
N ASP A 130 -6.02 5.71 -12.18
CA ASP A 130 -5.50 5.22 -10.91
C ASP A 130 -6.59 5.15 -9.85
N ALA A 131 -6.65 4.01 -9.17
CA ALA A 131 -7.56 3.78 -8.07
C ALA A 131 -7.07 4.50 -6.80
N LEU A 132 -7.93 5.33 -6.21
CA LEU A 132 -7.73 5.92 -4.90
C LEU A 132 -8.90 5.50 -4.01
N ILE A 133 -8.67 4.57 -3.10
CA ILE A 133 -9.71 3.88 -2.34
C ILE A 133 -9.62 4.27 -0.86
N PRO A 134 -10.59 5.01 -0.31
CA PRO A 134 -10.65 5.28 1.12
C PRO A 134 -11.08 4.03 1.90
N THR A 135 -10.37 3.74 2.98
CA THR A 135 -10.63 2.57 3.82
C THR A 135 -10.63 2.89 5.31
N SER A 136 -11.42 2.13 6.06
CA SER A 136 -11.39 2.11 7.52
C SER A 136 -11.39 0.69 8.04
N VAL A 137 -10.37 0.32 8.79
CA VAL A 137 -10.32 -0.95 9.51
C VAL A 137 -11.38 -0.98 10.61
N LEU A 138 -11.58 0.14 11.30
CA LEU A 138 -12.53 0.26 12.41
C LEU A 138 -13.98 0.11 11.94
N LYS A 139 -14.35 0.79 10.85
CA LYS A 139 -15.70 0.73 10.28
C LYS A 139 -15.87 -0.39 9.24
N ARG A 140 -14.83 -1.12 8.93
CA ARG A 140 -14.80 -2.15 7.89
C ARG A 140 -15.28 -1.68 6.51
N THR A 141 -14.97 -0.43 6.15
CA THR A 141 -15.35 0.16 4.85
C THR A 141 -14.19 0.15 3.87
N GLY A 142 -14.52 0.11 2.56
CA GLY A 142 -13.56 0.14 1.45
C GLY A 142 -12.86 -1.19 1.17
N CYS A 143 -13.10 -2.23 1.97
CA CYS A 143 -12.50 -3.55 1.78
C CYS A 143 -12.92 -4.17 0.44
N ASP A 144 -14.22 -4.13 0.14
CA ASP A 144 -14.77 -4.72 -1.09
C ASP A 144 -14.21 -4.04 -2.34
N ALA A 145 -14.05 -2.71 -2.31
CA ALA A 145 -13.45 -1.97 -3.42
C ALA A 145 -11.97 -2.37 -3.65
N VAL A 146 -11.21 -2.59 -2.57
CA VAL A 146 -9.83 -3.09 -2.68
C VAL A 146 -9.80 -4.50 -3.25
N LEU A 147 -10.68 -5.40 -2.76
CA LEU A 147 -10.77 -6.77 -3.24
C LEU A 147 -11.19 -6.84 -4.72
N SER A 148 -12.19 -6.03 -5.13
CA SER A 148 -12.58 -5.94 -6.54
C SER A 148 -11.43 -5.49 -7.42
N LYS A 149 -10.64 -4.50 -6.97
CA LYS A 149 -9.48 -4.04 -7.72
C LYS A 149 -8.36 -5.08 -7.79
N MET A 150 -8.17 -5.86 -6.74
CA MET A 150 -7.24 -6.99 -6.75
C MET A 150 -7.70 -8.08 -7.73
N GLN A 151 -8.99 -8.37 -7.76
CA GLN A 151 -9.57 -9.36 -8.68
C GLN A 151 -9.38 -8.94 -10.14
N GLU A 152 -9.67 -7.67 -10.49
CA GLU A 152 -9.39 -7.13 -11.82
C GLU A 152 -7.95 -7.38 -12.28
N ILE A 153 -6.97 -7.16 -11.37
CA ILE A 153 -5.54 -7.36 -11.67
C ILE A 153 -5.22 -8.84 -11.91
N LEU A 154 -5.85 -9.73 -11.15
CA LEU A 154 -5.61 -11.18 -11.27
C LEU A 154 -6.27 -11.76 -12.53
N GLU A 155 -7.38 -11.18 -12.98
CA GLU A 155 -8.12 -11.60 -14.19
C GLU A 155 -7.50 -11.03 -15.48
N CYS A 156 -6.81 -9.89 -15.41
CA CYS A 156 -6.03 -9.37 -16.55
C CYS A 156 -4.83 -10.29 -16.79
N GLN A 157 -5.05 -11.36 -17.57
CA GLN A 157 -3.98 -12.18 -18.14
C GLN A 157 -3.50 -11.47 -19.40
N GLU A 158 -2.25 -10.98 -19.38
CA GLU A 158 -1.50 -10.71 -20.61
C GLU A 158 -0.93 -11.99 -21.17
#